data_bf26bd80f8ef7877df3eef8c9a0ec6f2
#
_entry.id   bf26bd80f8ef7877df3eef8c9a0ec6f2
#
_cell.length_a   1.000
_cell.length_b   1.000
_cell.length_c   1.000
_cell.angle_alpha   90.00
_cell.angle_beta   90.00
_cell.angle_gamma   90.00
#
_symmetry.space_group_name_H-M   'P 1'
#
loop_
_entity.id
_entity.type
_entity.pdbx_description
1 polymer ?
#
loop_
_entity_poly.entity_id
_entity_poly.type
_entity_poly.pdbx_seq_one_letter_code
_entity_poly.pdbx_strand_id
1 'polypeptide(L)'
;MVPVITLSFGLIITFNQSFYDLRHTFLIILIMHSILGIPFAYYLSSLALTSISREIKEAGNILGCSKNNFWHRIYLPLTKNYILAGIIFSYGVSLGEFGSVAMLRGSQFYTMPVAIYQYLSKPGNHYLGNAYALSVILVLVAFVIFFLIDRFKINLESKF
;
A
#
# COMPACT_ATOMS: atom_id res chain seq x y z
N MET A 1 7.88 14.47 5.76
CA MET A 1 7.79 13.00 5.79
C MET A 1 8.77 12.48 6.83
N VAL A 2 8.35 11.57 7.70
CA VAL A 2 9.26 10.90 8.64
C VAL A 2 10.03 9.81 7.88
N PRO A 3 11.36 9.68 8.06
CA PRO A 3 12.12 8.60 7.44
C PRO A 3 11.58 7.22 7.86
N VAL A 4 11.44 6.32 6.92
CA VAL A 4 10.84 4.98 7.12
C VAL A 4 11.62 4.18 8.18
N ILE A 5 12.94 4.31 8.18
CA ILE A 5 13.83 3.67 9.17
C ILE A 5 13.54 4.18 10.59
N THR A 6 13.27 5.50 10.76
CA THR A 6 12.92 6.08 12.06
C THR A 6 11.60 5.52 12.59
N LEU A 7 10.60 5.31 11.70
CA LEU A 7 9.34 4.67 12.06
C LEU A 7 9.55 3.23 12.54
N SER A 8 10.38 2.47 11.83
CA SER A 8 10.72 1.09 12.23
C SER A 8 11.38 1.04 13.61
N PHE A 9 12.31 1.96 13.86
CA PHE A 9 12.98 2.06 15.15
C PHE A 9 11.98 2.42 16.26
N GLY A 10 11.07 3.35 15.99
CA GLY A 10 9.98 3.70 16.90
C GLY A 10 9.10 2.49 17.23
N LEU A 11 8.72 1.69 16.23
CA LEU A 11 7.95 0.47 16.45
C LEU A 11 8.70 -0.56 17.29
N ILE A 12 10.01 -0.74 17.05
CA ILE A 12 10.83 -1.65 17.85
C ILE A 12 10.85 -1.22 19.31
N ILE A 13 11.06 0.07 19.60
CA ILE A 13 11.09 0.57 20.97
C ILE A 13 9.72 0.42 21.63
N THR A 14 8.66 0.81 20.94
CA THR A 14 7.30 0.78 21.47
C THR A 14 6.89 -0.64 21.85
N PHE A 15 7.15 -1.62 21.00
CA PHE A 15 6.75 -3.01 21.23
C PHE A 15 7.79 -3.86 21.97
N ASN A 16 8.94 -3.27 22.34
CA ASN A 16 9.96 -3.95 23.15
C ASN A 16 9.58 -4.08 24.63
N GLN A 17 8.75 -3.18 25.14
CA GLN A 17 8.39 -3.11 26.56
C GLN A 17 6.89 -3.34 26.82
N SER A 18 6.14 -3.68 25.79
CA SER A 18 4.69 -3.85 25.87
C SER A 18 4.32 -5.26 26.35
N PHE A 19 3.14 -5.40 26.94
CA PHE A 19 2.53 -6.66 27.38
C PHE A 19 2.47 -7.72 26.25
N TYR A 20 2.61 -7.29 24.98
CA TYR A 20 2.67 -8.12 23.78
C TYR A 20 3.97 -7.83 23.03
N ASP A 21 4.92 -8.77 23.07
CA ASP A 21 6.12 -8.69 22.23
C ASP A 21 5.77 -9.03 20.77
N LEU A 22 5.49 -8.00 19.99
CA LEU A 22 5.15 -8.14 18.57
C LEU A 22 6.38 -8.22 17.66
N ARG A 23 7.60 -8.07 18.18
CA ARG A 23 8.84 -7.99 17.39
C ARG A 23 9.11 -9.25 16.55
N HIS A 24 8.63 -10.39 17.00
CA HIS A 24 8.83 -11.67 16.31
C HIS A 24 7.58 -12.17 15.60
N THR A 25 6.56 -11.30 15.46
CA THR A 25 5.31 -11.64 14.81
C THR A 25 5.21 -10.99 13.43
N PHE A 26 4.43 -11.61 12.55
CA PHE A 26 4.09 -11.02 11.26
C PHE A 26 3.32 -9.69 11.40
N LEU A 27 2.65 -9.48 12.53
CA LEU A 27 1.82 -8.28 12.77
C LEU A 27 2.60 -6.97 12.72
N ILE A 28 3.84 -6.93 13.23
CA ILE A 28 4.64 -5.69 13.20
C ILE A 28 4.98 -5.29 11.76
N ILE A 29 5.19 -6.27 10.87
CA ILE A 29 5.42 -6.02 9.44
C ILE A 29 4.15 -5.47 8.79
N LEU A 30 2.98 -6.04 9.10
CA LEU A 30 1.69 -5.55 8.60
C LEU A 30 1.40 -4.13 9.07
N ILE A 31 1.66 -3.81 10.34
CA ILE A 31 1.49 -2.46 10.88
C ILE A 31 2.37 -1.48 10.12
N MET A 32 3.65 -1.82 9.89
CA MET A 32 4.57 -0.96 9.16
C MET A 32 4.12 -0.71 7.73
N HIS A 33 3.74 -1.74 6.99
CA HIS A 33 3.20 -1.61 5.63
C HIS A 33 1.90 -0.79 5.60
N SER A 34 1.04 -0.94 6.60
CA SER A 34 -0.17 -0.13 6.73
C SER A 34 0.16 1.35 6.92
N ILE A 35 1.11 1.68 7.80
CA ILE A 35 1.55 3.07 8.03
C ILE A 35 2.11 3.69 6.74
N LEU A 36 2.88 2.94 5.96
CA LEU A 36 3.42 3.40 4.67
C LEU A 36 2.33 3.63 3.62
N GLY A 37 1.27 2.84 3.63
CA GLY A 37 0.15 2.96 2.70
C GLY A 37 -0.79 4.14 2.99
N ILE A 38 -0.93 4.55 4.26
CA ILE A 38 -1.88 5.59 4.69
C ILE A 38 -1.75 6.90 3.91
N PRO A 39 -0.57 7.50 3.69
CA PRO A 39 -0.45 8.76 2.96
C PRO A 39 -1.01 8.69 1.53
N PHE A 40 -0.77 7.59 0.83
CA PHE A 40 -1.26 7.38 -0.53
C PHE A 40 -2.76 7.15 -0.57
N ALA A 41 -3.27 6.30 0.33
CA ALA A 41 -4.69 6.06 0.48
C ALA A 41 -5.44 7.36 0.83
N TYR A 42 -4.91 8.16 1.77
CA TYR A 42 -5.47 9.46 2.15
C TYR A 42 -5.47 10.44 0.97
N TYR A 43 -4.35 10.61 0.28
CA TYR A 43 -4.23 11.54 -0.83
C TYR A 43 -5.24 11.24 -1.94
N LEU A 44 -5.30 9.99 -2.39
CA LEU A 44 -6.21 9.59 -3.46
C LEU A 44 -7.68 9.59 -3.02
N SER A 45 -7.97 9.28 -1.76
CA SER A 45 -9.31 9.44 -1.20
C SER A 45 -9.73 10.91 -1.13
N SER A 46 -8.82 11.84 -0.81
CA SER A 46 -9.12 13.27 -0.80
C SER A 46 -9.41 13.80 -2.21
N LEU A 47 -8.67 13.35 -3.22
CA LEU A 47 -8.97 13.65 -4.63
C LEU A 47 -10.35 13.10 -5.03
N ALA A 48 -10.70 11.90 -4.59
CA ALA A 48 -12.01 11.32 -4.81
C ALA A 48 -13.13 12.21 -4.24
N LEU A 49 -12.93 12.76 -3.04
CA LEU A 49 -13.92 13.66 -2.41
C LEU A 49 -14.11 14.97 -3.16
N THR A 50 -13.04 15.51 -3.73
CA THR A 50 -13.06 16.79 -4.48
C THR A 50 -13.50 16.61 -5.93
N SER A 51 -13.45 15.39 -6.48
CA SER A 51 -13.87 15.12 -7.86
C SER A 51 -15.39 15.18 -8.07
N ILE A 52 -16.19 15.12 -7.01
CA ILE A 52 -17.65 15.23 -7.11
C ILE A 52 -18.04 16.70 -7.05
N SER A 53 -18.64 17.16 -8.13
CA SER A 53 -19.05 18.55 -8.26
C SER A 53 -20.13 18.92 -7.22
N ARG A 54 -20.21 20.22 -6.93
CA ARG A 54 -21.18 20.76 -5.97
C ARG A 54 -22.61 20.53 -6.44
N GLU A 55 -22.85 20.62 -7.75
CA GLU A 55 -24.16 20.42 -8.37
C GLU A 55 -24.72 19.02 -8.12
N ILE A 56 -23.87 17.99 -8.18
CA ILE A 56 -24.29 16.60 -7.89
C ILE A 56 -24.72 16.47 -6.43
N LYS A 57 -24.01 17.12 -5.52
CA LYS A 57 -24.36 17.10 -4.07
C LYS A 57 -25.67 17.83 -3.82
N GLU A 58 -25.86 18.99 -4.44
CA GLU A 58 -27.07 19.81 -4.32
C GLU A 58 -28.29 19.10 -4.94
N ALA A 59 -28.13 18.52 -6.13
CA ALA A 59 -29.18 17.71 -6.75
C ALA A 59 -29.61 16.52 -5.89
N GLY A 60 -28.65 15.83 -5.28
CA GLY A 60 -28.93 14.76 -4.34
C GLY A 60 -29.77 15.21 -3.13
N ASN A 61 -29.46 16.40 -2.60
CA ASN A 61 -30.20 16.97 -1.48
C ASN A 61 -31.63 17.39 -1.89
N ILE A 62 -31.78 18.03 -3.05
CA ILE A 62 -33.10 18.45 -3.57
C ILE A 62 -34.01 17.25 -3.82
N LEU A 63 -33.46 16.16 -4.32
CA LEU A 63 -34.18 14.91 -4.55
C LEU A 63 -34.46 14.10 -3.27
N GLY A 64 -34.12 14.64 -2.08
CA GLY A 64 -34.35 13.96 -0.81
C GLY A 64 -33.52 12.70 -0.61
N CYS A 65 -32.36 12.58 -1.27
CA CYS A 65 -31.50 11.44 -1.15
C CYS A 65 -30.95 11.32 0.28
N SER A 66 -31.17 10.20 0.97
CA SER A 66 -30.56 9.98 2.27
C SER A 66 -29.04 9.89 2.15
N LYS A 67 -28.30 10.29 3.21
CA LYS A 67 -26.83 10.23 3.23
C LYS A 67 -26.27 8.86 2.86
N ASN A 68 -26.90 7.80 3.33
CA ASN A 68 -26.49 6.43 3.04
C ASN A 68 -26.69 6.04 1.56
N ASN A 69 -27.84 6.41 0.98
CA ASN A 69 -28.12 6.20 -0.43
C ASN A 69 -27.18 7.03 -1.32
N PHE A 70 -26.91 8.29 -0.95
CA PHE A 70 -25.96 9.12 -1.66
C PHE A 70 -24.57 8.50 -1.67
N TRP A 71 -24.10 7.99 -0.51
CA TRP A 71 -22.79 7.35 -0.38
C TRP A 71 -22.67 6.10 -1.25
N HIS A 72 -23.61 5.17 -1.16
CA HIS A 72 -23.51 3.89 -1.87
C HIS A 72 -23.88 3.96 -3.35
N ARG A 73 -24.85 4.80 -3.73
CA ARG A 73 -25.37 4.82 -5.11
C ARG A 73 -24.73 5.90 -5.99
N ILE A 74 -24.17 6.96 -5.40
CA ILE A 74 -23.59 8.09 -6.15
C ILE A 74 -22.10 8.18 -5.88
N TYR A 75 -21.72 8.36 -4.61
CA TYR A 75 -20.34 8.63 -4.23
C TYR A 75 -19.40 7.47 -4.58
N LEU A 76 -19.63 6.29 -4.06
CA LEU A 76 -18.79 5.11 -4.27
C LEU A 76 -18.62 4.74 -5.75
N PRO A 77 -19.68 4.67 -6.59
CA PRO A 77 -19.52 4.37 -8.02
C PRO A 77 -18.72 5.43 -8.77
N LEU A 78 -18.88 6.73 -8.45
CA LEU A 78 -18.15 7.81 -9.11
C LEU A 78 -16.68 7.86 -8.70
N THR A 79 -16.37 7.49 -7.44
CA THR A 79 -15.02 7.61 -6.88
C THR A 79 -14.24 6.30 -6.85
N LYS A 80 -14.85 5.19 -7.25
CA LYS A 80 -14.22 3.85 -7.18
C LYS A 80 -12.83 3.77 -7.81
N ASN A 81 -12.60 4.47 -8.92
CA ASN A 81 -11.32 4.45 -9.61
C ASN A 81 -10.22 5.14 -8.78
N TYR A 82 -10.53 6.23 -8.08
CA TYR A 82 -9.59 6.89 -7.16
C TYR A 82 -9.25 5.99 -5.98
N ILE A 83 -10.26 5.31 -5.42
CA ILE A 83 -10.08 4.38 -4.30
C ILE A 83 -9.21 3.19 -4.75
N LEU A 84 -9.51 2.61 -5.91
CA LEU A 84 -8.72 1.51 -6.48
C LEU A 84 -7.28 1.95 -6.75
N ALA A 85 -7.08 3.14 -7.33
CA ALA A 85 -5.74 3.70 -7.51
C ALA A 85 -5.01 3.84 -6.18
N GLY A 86 -5.68 4.32 -5.12
CA GLY A 86 -5.12 4.42 -3.77
C GLY A 86 -4.64 3.08 -3.21
N ILE A 87 -5.45 2.04 -3.36
CA ILE A 87 -5.10 0.68 -2.93
C ILE A 87 -3.89 0.16 -3.71
N ILE A 88 -3.90 0.28 -5.03
CA ILE A 88 -2.83 -0.23 -5.90
C ILE A 88 -1.52 0.53 -5.63
N PHE A 89 -1.56 1.87 -5.47
CA PHE A 89 -0.38 2.67 -5.13
C PHE A 89 0.20 2.30 -3.77
N SER A 90 -0.65 2.18 -2.75
CA SER A 90 -0.22 1.77 -1.40
C SER A 90 0.43 0.40 -1.42
N TYR A 91 -0.14 -0.53 -2.19
CA TYR A 91 0.42 -1.87 -2.35
C TYR A 91 1.76 -1.85 -3.11
N GLY A 92 1.88 -1.04 -4.18
CA GLY A 92 3.12 -0.88 -4.94
C GLY A 92 4.28 -0.38 -4.08
N VAL A 93 4.03 0.65 -3.25
CA VAL A 93 5.03 1.17 -2.30
C VAL A 93 5.40 0.12 -1.26
N SER A 94 4.40 -0.61 -0.76
CA SER A 94 4.59 -1.70 0.20
C SER A 94 5.46 -2.84 -0.35
N LEU A 95 5.30 -3.19 -1.63
CA LEU A 95 6.12 -4.25 -2.27
C LEU A 95 7.61 -3.90 -2.37
N GLY A 96 7.94 -2.63 -2.61
CA GLY A 96 9.33 -2.17 -2.71
C GLY A 96 10.02 -1.93 -1.37
N GLU A 97 9.29 -2.03 -0.26
CA GLU A 97 9.84 -1.70 1.05
C GLU A 97 10.80 -2.79 1.55
N PHE A 98 12.05 -2.39 1.71
CA PHE A 98 13.13 -3.25 2.19
C PHE A 98 13.64 -2.81 3.56
N GLY A 99 13.94 -1.52 3.72
CA GLY A 99 14.71 -1.00 4.85
C GLY A 99 14.03 -1.20 6.20
N SER A 100 12.75 -0.87 6.28
CA SER A 100 11.96 -1.03 7.50
C SER A 100 11.79 -2.49 7.88
N VAL A 101 11.45 -3.33 6.90
CA VAL A 101 11.24 -4.76 7.14
C VAL A 101 12.55 -5.46 7.52
N ALA A 102 13.68 -5.05 6.92
CA ALA A 102 14.99 -5.59 7.29
C ALA A 102 15.33 -5.31 8.75
N MET A 103 14.87 -4.19 9.32
CA MET A 103 15.04 -3.85 10.73
C MET A 103 14.03 -4.55 11.65
N LEU A 104 12.77 -4.63 11.22
CA LEU A 104 11.67 -5.18 12.02
C LEU A 104 11.63 -6.71 12.04
N ARG A 105 12.27 -7.35 11.07
CA ARG A 105 12.16 -8.79 10.86
C ARG A 105 12.62 -9.59 12.05
N GLY A 106 11.78 -10.53 12.47
CA GLY A 106 12.21 -11.68 13.25
C GLY A 106 12.89 -12.73 12.36
N SER A 107 13.38 -13.81 12.96
CA SER A 107 14.05 -14.90 12.24
C SER A 107 13.14 -15.67 11.26
N GLN A 108 11.82 -15.56 11.41
CA GLN A 108 10.84 -16.41 10.70
C GLN A 108 10.09 -15.70 9.58
N PHE A 109 9.94 -14.37 9.63
CA PHE A 109 9.11 -13.61 8.67
C PHE A 109 9.94 -12.56 7.94
N TYR A 110 9.87 -12.57 6.61
CA TYR A 110 10.51 -11.57 5.76
C TYR A 110 9.77 -11.42 4.42
N THR A 111 9.89 -10.23 3.84
CA THR A 111 9.32 -9.92 2.52
C THR A 111 10.27 -10.36 1.40
N MET A 112 9.76 -10.39 0.16
CA MET A 112 10.59 -10.74 -1.01
C MET A 112 11.87 -9.91 -1.14
N PRO A 113 11.86 -8.55 -1.01
CA PRO A 113 13.09 -7.76 -1.06
C PRO A 113 14.13 -8.18 -0.01
N VAL A 114 13.68 -8.50 1.20
CA VAL A 114 14.56 -8.97 2.28
C VAL A 114 15.10 -10.36 1.98
N ALA A 115 14.28 -11.26 1.42
CA ALA A 115 14.71 -12.58 0.98
C ALA A 115 15.79 -12.51 -0.10
N ILE A 116 15.60 -11.66 -1.11
CA ILE A 116 16.58 -11.41 -2.17
C ILE A 116 17.92 -10.99 -1.57
N TYR A 117 17.90 -10.00 -0.68
CA TYR A 117 19.11 -9.54 0.02
C TYR A 117 19.80 -10.65 0.82
N GLN A 118 19.02 -11.49 1.52
CA GLN A 118 19.59 -12.62 2.27
C GLN A 118 20.25 -13.65 1.38
N TYR A 119 19.65 -13.95 0.21
CA TYR A 119 20.25 -14.87 -0.74
C TYR A 119 21.53 -14.29 -1.37
N LEU A 120 21.54 -13.00 -1.72
CA LEU A 120 22.73 -12.32 -2.23
C LEU A 120 23.89 -12.25 -1.21
N SER A 121 23.57 -12.26 0.09
CA SER A 121 24.57 -12.22 1.16
C SER A 121 25.21 -13.58 1.45
N LYS A 122 24.72 -14.67 0.84
CA LYS A 122 25.26 -16.02 1.05
C LYS A 122 26.17 -16.40 -0.11
N PRO A 123 27.35 -16.99 0.16
CA PRO A 123 28.25 -17.47 -0.89
C PRO A 123 27.67 -18.73 -1.57
N GLY A 124 27.80 -18.82 -2.89
CA GLY A 124 27.41 -19.99 -3.67
C GLY A 124 26.43 -19.69 -4.80
N ASN A 125 26.64 -20.33 -5.95
CA ASN A 125 25.84 -20.12 -7.19
C ASN A 125 24.36 -20.49 -7.01
N HIS A 126 24.04 -21.43 -6.14
CA HIS A 126 22.66 -21.81 -5.85
C HIS A 126 21.89 -20.65 -5.20
N TYR A 127 22.49 -19.93 -4.26
CA TYR A 127 21.87 -18.78 -3.63
C TYR A 127 21.68 -17.61 -4.58
N LEU A 128 22.65 -17.38 -5.48
CA LEU A 128 22.53 -16.40 -6.56
C LEU A 128 21.36 -16.72 -7.50
N GLY A 129 21.19 -18.00 -7.88
CA GLY A 129 20.05 -18.43 -8.68
C GLY A 129 18.70 -18.14 -8.02
N ASN A 130 18.59 -18.41 -6.70
CA ASN A 130 17.37 -18.11 -5.95
C ASN A 130 17.11 -16.60 -5.85
N ALA A 131 18.15 -15.78 -5.65
CA ALA A 131 18.03 -14.33 -5.64
C ALA A 131 17.51 -13.80 -6.97
N TYR A 132 18.08 -14.25 -8.09
CA TYR A 132 17.63 -13.87 -9.43
C TYR A 132 16.18 -14.28 -9.69
N ALA A 133 15.81 -15.52 -9.35
CA ALA A 133 14.45 -16.00 -9.53
C ALA A 133 13.42 -15.14 -8.75
N LEU A 134 13.69 -14.85 -7.49
CA LEU A 134 12.81 -13.97 -6.69
C LEU A 134 12.79 -12.55 -7.23
N SER A 135 13.91 -12.02 -7.72
CA SER A 135 13.95 -10.68 -8.32
C SER A 135 13.09 -10.59 -9.58
N VAL A 136 13.14 -11.63 -10.44
CA VAL A 136 12.28 -11.69 -11.63
C VAL A 136 10.80 -11.73 -11.23
N ILE A 137 10.44 -12.55 -10.25
CA ILE A 137 9.06 -12.63 -9.76
C ILE A 137 8.61 -11.26 -9.22
N LEU A 138 9.44 -10.59 -8.41
CA LEU A 138 9.12 -9.27 -7.86
C LEU A 138 8.91 -8.22 -8.96
N VAL A 139 9.77 -8.22 -10.00
CA VAL A 139 9.64 -7.33 -11.16
C VAL A 139 8.34 -7.60 -11.91
N LEU A 140 8.01 -8.87 -12.16
CA LEU A 140 6.75 -9.24 -12.82
C LEU A 140 5.53 -8.79 -12.03
N VAL A 141 5.53 -8.99 -10.72
CA VAL A 141 4.44 -8.51 -9.84
C VAL A 141 4.33 -6.99 -9.87
N ALA A 142 5.45 -6.28 -9.77
CA ALA A 142 5.47 -4.82 -9.87
C ALA A 142 4.96 -4.34 -11.23
N PHE A 143 5.38 -4.98 -12.32
CA PHE A 143 4.91 -4.67 -13.67
C PHE A 143 3.38 -4.82 -13.80
N VAL A 144 2.82 -5.91 -13.29
CA VAL A 144 1.36 -6.13 -13.29
C VAL A 144 0.65 -5.01 -12.53
N ILE A 145 1.18 -4.60 -11.38
CA ILE A 145 0.61 -3.52 -10.57
C ILE A 145 0.63 -2.20 -11.34
N PHE A 146 1.76 -1.83 -11.93
CA PHE A 146 1.86 -0.61 -12.74
C PHE A 146 0.95 -0.64 -13.96
N PHE A 147 0.83 -1.78 -14.63
CA PHE A 147 -0.10 -1.96 -15.74
C PHE A 147 -1.56 -1.75 -15.30
N LEU A 148 -1.93 -2.25 -14.12
CA LEU A 148 -3.26 -2.02 -13.55
C LEU A 148 -3.50 -0.55 -13.24
N ILE A 149 -2.50 0.15 -12.67
CA ILE A 149 -2.58 1.60 -12.40
C ILE A 149 -2.86 2.37 -13.70
N ASP A 150 -2.10 2.08 -14.74
CA ASP A 150 -2.23 2.79 -16.02
C ASP A 150 -3.60 2.55 -16.66
N ARG A 151 -4.09 1.32 -16.62
CA ARG A 151 -5.44 0.99 -17.10
C ARG A 151 -6.56 1.70 -16.33
N PHE A 152 -6.40 1.92 -15.02
CA PHE A 152 -7.38 2.68 -14.23
C PHE A 152 -7.26 4.18 -14.46
N LYS A 153 -6.06 4.72 -14.71
CA LYS A 153 -5.81 6.13 -15.02
C LYS A 153 -6.47 6.55 -16.34
N ILE A 154 -6.39 5.72 -17.36
CA ILE A 154 -7.03 5.96 -18.67
C ILE A 154 -8.55 6.17 -18.51
N ASN A 155 -9.20 5.46 -17.58
CA ASN A 155 -10.62 5.63 -17.28
C ASN A 155 -10.96 6.92 -16.49
N LEU A 156 -9.96 7.60 -15.92
CA LEU A 156 -10.17 8.90 -15.23
C LEU A 156 -10.17 10.07 -16.21
N GLU A 157 -9.36 10.02 -17.25
CA GLU A 157 -9.26 11.10 -18.27
C GLU A 157 -10.40 11.10 -19.29
N SER A 158 -11.07 9.97 -19.50
CA SER A 158 -12.16 9.87 -20.50
C SER A 158 -13.52 10.42 -20.03
N LYS A 159 -13.59 11.05 -18.85
CA LYS A 159 -14.84 11.58 -18.26
C LYS A 159 -14.89 13.09 -18.07
N PHE A 160 -13.98 13.84 -18.70
CA PHE A 160 -14.00 15.31 -18.76
C PHE A 160 -14.21 15.80 -20.18
#